data_dc8e8da41b369534dcb4c5bbef3c2002
#
_entry.id   dc8e8da41b369534dcb4c5bbef3c2002
#
_cell.length_a   1.000
_cell.length_b   1.000
_cell.length_c   1.000
_cell.angle_alpha   90.00
_cell.angle_beta   90.00
_cell.angle_gamma   90.00
#
_symmetry.space_group_name_H-M   'P 1'
#
loop_
_entity.id
_entity.type
_entity.pdbx_description
1 polymer ?
#
loop_
_entity_poly.entity_id
_entity_poly.type
_entity_poly.pdbx_seq_one_letter_code
_entity_poly.pdbx_strand_id
1 'polypeptide(L)'
;MKKLRAPPVSLLDKYHGSGFEPVYAIGRSQDILYVIYQLTFNGKLDKPRVFLDSPMAIRAAEVYGRHIEAFDEEAANLIRKPPKNPHAPVVTFTETVAASRSIARIRRAIVLAGSGMCEGGRVQDHLARCLPDPDCSVIVTGYQGEGTLGRRLVDGVGRLTIHGKVIDVRAKVH
;
A
#
# COMPACT_ATOMS: atom_id res chain seq x y z
N MET A 1 -4.35 -18.05 16.05
CA MET A 1 -4.19 -17.05 14.99
C MET A 1 -2.70 -16.93 14.64
N LYS A 2 -2.30 -17.13 13.38
CA LYS A 2 -0.90 -16.91 12.98
C LYS A 2 -0.60 -15.42 13.13
N LYS A 3 0.39 -15.07 13.96
CA LYS A 3 0.93 -13.71 14.03
C LYS A 3 1.31 -13.28 12.62
N LEU A 4 0.70 -12.21 12.12
CA LEU A 4 1.07 -11.57 10.88
C LEU A 4 2.55 -11.18 10.95
N ARG A 5 3.37 -11.74 10.04
CA ARG A 5 4.72 -11.25 9.85
C ARG A 5 4.59 -9.91 9.13
N ALA A 6 4.90 -8.84 9.84
CA ALA A 6 5.10 -7.55 9.22
C ALA A 6 6.11 -7.69 8.06
N PRO A 7 5.91 -6.97 6.94
CA PRO A 7 6.93 -6.88 5.91
C PRO A 7 8.25 -6.42 6.57
N PRO A 8 9.41 -6.87 6.08
CA PRO A 8 10.67 -6.50 6.70
C PRO A 8 10.80 -4.99 6.77
N VAL A 9 10.89 -4.46 7.96
CA VAL A 9 11.01 -3.04 8.29
C VAL A 9 12.11 -2.36 7.48
N SER A 10 13.16 -3.14 7.12
CA SER A 10 14.28 -2.69 6.26
C SER A 10 13.89 -2.19 4.87
N LEU A 11 12.72 -2.55 4.34
CA LEU A 11 12.25 -2.10 3.03
C LEU A 11 11.71 -0.67 3.08
N LEU A 12 11.06 -0.29 4.17
CA LEU A 12 10.51 1.05 4.34
C LEU A 12 11.54 2.05 4.88
N ASP A 13 12.57 1.59 5.61
CA ASP A 13 13.66 2.44 6.13
C ASP A 13 14.51 3.10 5.03
N LYS A 14 14.58 2.50 3.84
CA LYS A 14 15.34 3.01 2.68
C LYS A 14 14.51 3.86 1.73
N TYR A 15 13.31 4.22 2.16
CA TYR A 15 12.32 4.81 1.29
C TYR A 15 12.52 6.30 1.10
N HIS A 16 13.16 6.72 0.02
CA HIS A 16 13.34 8.14 -0.37
C HIS A 16 12.50 8.54 -1.59
N GLY A 17 11.77 7.60 -2.20
CA GLY A 17 10.98 7.79 -3.43
C GLY A 17 9.47 7.76 -3.23
N SER A 18 8.72 7.57 -4.31
CA SER A 18 7.30 7.24 -4.28
C SER A 18 7.13 5.73 -4.23
N GLY A 19 6.27 5.21 -3.35
CA GLY A 19 6.00 3.80 -3.21
C GLY A 19 4.58 3.44 -3.56
N PHE A 20 4.48 2.29 -4.16
CA PHE A 20 3.23 1.72 -4.54
C PHE A 20 3.14 0.30 -3.98
N GLU A 21 2.02 -0.03 -3.34
CA GLU A 21 1.78 -1.34 -2.76
C GLU A 21 0.46 -1.93 -3.26
N PRO A 22 0.50 -3.00 -4.08
CA PRO A 22 -0.68 -3.80 -4.38
C PRO A 22 -1.20 -4.49 -3.11
N VAL A 23 -2.45 -4.23 -2.75
CA VAL A 23 -3.03 -4.78 -1.52
C VAL A 23 -4.34 -5.49 -1.76
N TYR A 24 -4.59 -6.53 -0.96
CA TYR A 24 -5.93 -7.07 -0.80
C TYR A 24 -6.77 -6.11 0.04
N ALA A 25 -8.00 -5.86 -0.40
CA ALA A 25 -8.87 -4.87 0.20
C ALA A 25 -9.25 -5.18 1.66
N ILE A 26 -9.34 -6.47 2.00
CA ILE A 26 -9.73 -6.94 3.33
C ILE A 26 -8.54 -7.61 4.01
N GLY A 27 -8.23 -7.22 5.23
CA GLY A 27 -7.13 -7.70 6.05
C GLY A 27 -5.82 -7.00 5.72
N ARG A 28 -5.22 -7.26 4.57
CA ARG A 28 -3.87 -6.77 4.24
C ARG A 28 -3.75 -5.24 4.23
N SER A 29 -4.71 -4.52 3.70
CA SER A 29 -4.69 -3.05 3.70
C SER A 29 -4.65 -2.48 5.12
N GLN A 30 -5.42 -3.07 6.03
CA GLN A 30 -5.49 -2.66 7.42
C GLN A 30 -4.19 -3.00 8.17
N ASP A 31 -3.62 -4.18 7.91
CA ASP A 31 -2.33 -4.59 8.49
C ASP A 31 -1.21 -3.62 8.11
N ILE A 32 -1.15 -3.22 6.84
CA ILE A 32 -0.11 -2.31 6.35
C ILE A 32 -0.29 -0.91 6.93
N LEU A 33 -1.51 -0.42 7.01
CA LEU A 33 -1.78 0.86 7.68
C LEU A 33 -1.32 0.83 9.14
N TYR A 34 -1.55 -0.27 9.85
CA TYR A 34 -1.06 -0.46 11.21
C TYR A 34 0.48 -0.47 11.28
N VAL A 35 1.15 -1.19 10.37
CA VAL A 35 2.63 -1.23 10.30
C VAL A 35 3.20 0.17 10.00
N ILE A 36 2.63 0.91 9.06
CA ILE A 36 3.05 2.29 8.75
C ILE A 36 2.92 3.16 9.99
N TYR A 37 1.82 3.03 10.74
CA TYR A 37 1.63 3.75 11.98
C TYR A 37 2.70 3.40 13.02
N GLN A 38 3.00 2.11 13.23
CA GLN A 38 4.05 1.67 14.13
C GLN A 38 5.43 2.21 13.73
N LEU A 39 5.74 2.24 12.42
CA LEU A 39 7.01 2.77 11.92
C LEU A 39 7.15 4.28 12.19
N THR A 40 6.06 5.03 12.07
CA THR A 40 6.08 6.46 12.42
C THR A 40 6.19 6.68 13.91
N PHE A 41 5.54 5.84 14.71
CA PHE A 41 5.64 5.91 16.17
C PHE A 41 7.07 5.62 16.67
N ASN A 42 7.75 4.69 16.02
CA ASN A 42 9.15 4.33 16.33
C ASN A 42 10.19 5.27 15.67
N GLY A 43 9.75 6.38 15.07
CA GLY A 43 10.64 7.36 14.44
C GLY A 43 11.34 6.89 13.17
N LYS A 44 10.89 5.76 12.57
CA LYS A 44 11.45 5.20 11.34
C LYS A 44 10.88 5.83 10.07
N LEU A 45 9.69 6.40 10.16
CA LEU A 45 9.06 7.18 9.10
C LEU A 45 8.62 8.53 9.67
N ASP A 46 8.85 9.61 8.92
CA ASP A 46 8.45 10.96 9.30
C ASP A 46 7.32 11.45 8.39
N LYS A 47 6.12 11.61 8.96
CA LYS A 47 4.92 12.16 8.31
C LYS A 47 4.68 11.62 6.89
N PRO A 48 4.69 10.29 6.65
CA PRO A 48 4.45 9.78 5.32
C PRO A 48 3.05 10.15 4.85
N ARG A 49 2.92 10.59 3.60
CA ARG A 49 1.63 10.70 2.93
C ARG A 49 1.20 9.33 2.46
N VAL A 50 0.10 8.84 2.97
CA VAL A 50 -0.44 7.50 2.66
C VAL A 50 -1.79 7.65 1.98
N PHE A 51 -1.97 7.01 0.85
CA PHE A 51 -3.24 6.96 0.13
C PHE A 51 -3.79 5.54 0.15
N LEU A 52 -5.02 5.39 0.66
CA LEU A 52 -5.79 4.16 0.49
C LEU A 52 -6.69 4.34 -0.73
N ASP A 53 -6.23 3.82 -1.88
CA ASP A 53 -6.89 4.01 -3.17
C ASP A 53 -7.61 2.74 -3.64
N SER A 54 -8.56 2.32 -2.83
CA SER A 54 -9.46 1.19 -3.10
C SER A 54 -10.79 1.41 -2.38
N PRO A 55 -11.91 1.64 -3.10
CA PRO A 55 -13.21 1.83 -2.45
C PRO A 55 -13.62 0.67 -1.54
N MET A 56 -13.26 -0.56 -1.91
CA MET A 56 -13.52 -1.74 -1.08
C MET A 56 -12.66 -1.74 0.19
N ALA A 57 -11.38 -1.39 0.09
CA ALA A 57 -10.49 -1.32 1.25
C ALA A 57 -10.88 -0.19 2.22
N ILE A 58 -11.38 0.93 1.70
CA ILE A 58 -11.90 2.03 2.50
C ILE A 58 -13.10 1.57 3.32
N ARG A 59 -14.10 0.93 2.67
CA ARG A 59 -15.26 0.38 3.40
C ARG A 59 -14.87 -0.69 4.42
N ALA A 60 -13.92 -1.55 4.06
CA ALA A 60 -13.39 -2.52 5.01
C ALA A 60 -12.73 -1.83 6.21
N ALA A 61 -11.91 -0.80 6.00
CA ALA A 61 -11.28 -0.04 7.09
C ALA A 61 -12.31 0.62 8.02
N GLU A 62 -13.43 1.11 7.48
CA GLU A 62 -14.55 1.64 8.28
C GLU A 62 -15.18 0.55 9.16
N VAL A 63 -15.39 -0.66 8.61
CA VAL A 63 -15.91 -1.79 9.39
C VAL A 63 -14.93 -2.17 10.50
N TYR A 64 -13.65 -2.27 10.18
CA TYR A 64 -12.60 -2.52 11.19
C TYR A 64 -12.62 -1.48 12.31
N GLY A 65 -12.74 -0.20 11.95
CA GLY A 65 -12.81 0.90 12.94
C GLY A 65 -14.03 0.85 13.86
N ARG A 66 -15.14 0.20 13.44
CA ARG A 66 -16.34 0.00 14.27
C ARG A 66 -16.24 -1.23 15.18
N HIS A 67 -15.39 -2.18 14.87
CA HIS A 67 -15.26 -3.46 15.58
C HIS A 67 -13.91 -3.56 16.30
N ILE A 68 -13.62 -2.55 17.13
CA ILE A 68 -12.37 -2.47 17.91
C ILE A 68 -12.21 -3.66 18.86
N GLU A 69 -13.30 -4.26 19.29
CA GLU A 69 -13.32 -5.46 20.13
C GLU A 69 -12.72 -6.71 19.47
N ALA A 70 -12.61 -6.71 18.15
CA ALA A 70 -12.01 -7.83 17.40
C ALA A 70 -10.48 -7.75 17.30
N PHE A 71 -9.87 -6.64 17.76
CA PHE A 71 -8.43 -6.44 17.75
C PHE A 71 -7.79 -6.98 19.03
N ASP A 72 -6.48 -7.26 18.98
CA ASP A 72 -5.70 -7.43 20.19
C ASP A 72 -5.68 -6.12 21.01
N GLU A 73 -5.29 -6.26 22.28
CA GLU A 73 -5.35 -5.14 23.22
C GLU A 73 -4.42 -3.97 22.82
N GLU A 74 -3.26 -4.29 22.21
CA GLU A 74 -2.29 -3.30 21.74
C GLU A 74 -2.89 -2.45 20.61
N ALA A 75 -3.41 -3.09 19.56
CA ALA A 75 -4.04 -2.40 18.43
C ALA A 75 -5.32 -1.66 18.85
N ALA A 76 -6.14 -2.26 19.73
CA ALA A 76 -7.34 -1.62 20.25
C ALA A 76 -7.02 -0.34 21.03
N ASN A 77 -6.00 -0.34 21.85
CA ASN A 77 -5.55 0.83 22.61
C ASN A 77 -5.02 1.95 21.69
N LEU A 78 -4.31 1.57 20.64
CA LEU A 78 -3.79 2.50 19.64
C LEU A 78 -4.92 3.22 18.91
N ILE A 79 -6.01 2.52 18.59
CA ILE A 79 -7.18 3.09 17.91
C ILE A 79 -7.99 3.97 18.87
N ARG A 80 -8.22 3.50 20.12
CA ARG A 80 -9.02 4.24 21.12
C ARG A 80 -8.33 5.50 21.61
N LYS A 81 -7.03 5.47 21.79
CA LYS A 81 -6.22 6.57 22.32
C LYS A 81 -4.95 6.73 21.48
N PRO A 82 -5.09 7.23 20.23
CA PRO A 82 -3.92 7.44 19.41
C PRO A 82 -2.97 8.37 20.15
N PRO A 83 -1.73 7.96 20.41
CA PRO A 83 -0.77 8.84 21.06
C PRO A 83 -0.55 10.07 20.19
N LYS A 84 -0.38 11.23 20.81
CA LYS A 84 -0.01 12.46 20.10
C LYS A 84 1.37 12.26 19.50
N ASN A 85 1.41 11.93 18.23
CA ASN A 85 2.65 11.74 17.49
C ASN A 85 2.75 12.83 16.41
N PRO A 86 3.70 13.77 16.52
CA PRO A 86 3.90 14.81 15.51
C PRO A 86 4.36 14.23 14.15
N HIS A 87 4.83 12.99 14.14
CA HIS A 87 5.29 12.27 12.95
C HIS A 87 4.24 11.31 12.37
N ALA A 88 3.01 11.34 12.90
CA ALA A 88 1.93 10.45 12.46
C ALA A 88 1.71 10.50 10.94
N PRO A 89 1.34 9.37 10.30
CA PRO A 89 1.05 9.36 8.89
C PRO A 89 -0.18 10.20 8.56
N VAL A 90 -0.15 10.88 7.43
CA VAL A 90 -1.34 11.52 6.85
C VAL A 90 -2.00 10.51 5.91
N VAL A 91 -3.05 9.84 6.37
CA VAL A 91 -3.80 8.87 5.58
C VAL A 91 -4.95 9.57 4.87
N THR A 92 -4.99 9.44 3.55
CA THR A 92 -6.05 9.98 2.70
C THR A 92 -6.80 8.84 2.01
N PHE A 93 -8.11 8.81 2.18
CA PHE A 93 -9.01 7.87 1.51
C PHE A 93 -9.48 8.47 0.18
N THR A 94 -9.23 7.76 -0.93
CA THR A 94 -9.60 8.23 -2.26
C THR A 94 -10.78 7.41 -2.80
N GLU A 95 -11.99 7.89 -2.54
CA GLU A 95 -13.22 7.19 -2.95
C GLU A 95 -13.49 7.32 -4.45
N THR A 96 -13.27 8.52 -5.00
CA THR A 96 -13.62 8.83 -6.39
C THR A 96 -12.46 8.59 -7.36
N VAL A 97 -12.79 8.37 -8.63
CA VAL A 97 -11.80 8.24 -9.72
C VAL A 97 -10.99 9.54 -9.87
N ALA A 98 -11.62 10.70 -9.70
CA ALA A 98 -10.94 12.00 -9.77
C ALA A 98 -9.88 12.14 -8.66
N ALA A 99 -10.23 11.76 -7.42
CA ALA A 99 -9.30 11.74 -6.29
C ALA A 99 -8.12 10.78 -6.55
N SER A 100 -8.40 9.56 -7.05
CA SER A 100 -7.38 8.59 -7.43
C SER A 100 -6.39 9.17 -8.47
N ARG A 101 -6.92 9.79 -9.52
CA ARG A 101 -6.09 10.41 -10.56
C ARG A 101 -5.22 11.56 -10.05
N SER A 102 -5.66 12.28 -9.02
CA SER A 102 -4.90 13.39 -8.43
C SER A 102 -3.59 12.93 -7.76
N ILE A 103 -3.54 11.67 -7.29
CA ILE A 103 -2.34 11.07 -6.69
C ILE A 103 -1.14 11.11 -7.66
N ALA A 104 -1.39 11.07 -8.97
CA ALA A 104 -0.34 11.12 -9.99
C ALA A 104 0.59 12.35 -9.89
N ARG A 105 0.12 13.43 -9.28
CA ARG A 105 0.86 14.69 -9.09
C ARG A 105 1.64 14.75 -7.78
N ILE A 106 1.46 13.75 -6.93
CA ILE A 106 2.02 13.75 -5.57
C ILE A 106 3.29 12.92 -5.58
N ARG A 107 4.38 13.51 -5.12
CA ARG A 107 5.66 12.82 -4.92
C ARG A 107 5.83 12.43 -3.46
N ARG A 108 6.66 11.41 -3.21
CA ARG A 108 6.95 10.88 -1.87
C ARG A 108 5.66 10.48 -1.13
N ALA A 109 4.93 9.55 -1.73
CA ALA A 109 3.70 9.01 -1.17
C ALA A 109 3.74 7.48 -1.16
N ILE A 110 3.07 6.90 -0.19
CA ILE A 110 2.77 5.47 -0.15
C ILE A 110 1.35 5.30 -0.64
N VAL A 111 1.15 4.49 -1.67
CA VAL A 111 -0.18 4.25 -2.26
C VAL A 111 -0.55 2.78 -2.06
N LEU A 112 -1.61 2.54 -1.33
CA LEU A 112 -2.20 1.22 -1.12
C LEU A 112 -3.39 1.08 -2.07
N ALA A 113 -3.30 0.22 -3.08
CA ALA A 113 -4.38 0.03 -4.05
C ALA A 113 -4.64 -1.44 -4.38
N GLY A 114 -5.89 -1.79 -4.62
CA GLY A 114 -6.34 -3.12 -5.06
C GLY A 114 -6.43 -3.22 -6.59
N SER A 115 -6.39 -4.40 -7.14
CA SER A 115 -6.35 -5.72 -6.52
C SER A 115 -4.94 -6.17 -6.15
N GLY A 116 -4.84 -7.05 -5.14
CA GLY A 116 -3.56 -7.53 -4.63
C GLY A 116 -2.74 -8.37 -5.60
N MET A 117 -3.35 -8.98 -6.62
CA MET A 117 -2.67 -9.72 -7.71
C MET A 117 -2.46 -8.88 -8.96
N CYS A 118 -2.77 -7.59 -8.92
CA CYS A 118 -2.60 -6.63 -10.01
C CYS A 118 -3.44 -6.90 -11.27
N GLU A 119 -4.46 -7.78 -11.21
CA GLU A 119 -5.26 -8.18 -12.37
C GLU A 119 -6.39 -7.21 -12.72
N GLY A 120 -6.64 -6.19 -11.90
CA GLY A 120 -7.68 -5.20 -12.14
C GLY A 120 -7.71 -4.13 -11.07
N GLY A 121 -8.62 -3.17 -11.22
CA GLY A 121 -8.76 -2.06 -10.29
C GLY A 121 -7.72 -0.96 -10.48
N ARG A 122 -7.70 -0.01 -9.56
CA ARG A 122 -6.86 1.19 -9.62
C ARG A 122 -5.36 0.91 -9.54
N VAL A 123 -4.99 -0.28 -9.05
CA VAL A 123 -3.61 -0.74 -9.00
C VAL A 123 -2.94 -0.69 -10.38
N GLN A 124 -3.67 -1.05 -11.44
CA GLN A 124 -3.11 -1.04 -12.79
C GLN A 124 -2.76 0.37 -13.27
N ASP A 125 -3.59 1.38 -12.95
CA ASP A 125 -3.31 2.78 -13.29
C ASP A 125 -2.05 3.28 -12.56
N HIS A 126 -1.87 2.89 -11.31
CA HIS A 126 -0.67 3.23 -10.54
C HIS A 126 0.57 2.50 -11.06
N LEU A 127 0.47 1.20 -11.34
CA LEU A 127 1.57 0.42 -11.92
C LEU A 127 2.02 0.98 -13.28
N ALA A 128 1.08 1.33 -14.15
CA ALA A 128 1.40 1.89 -15.46
C ALA A 128 2.24 3.18 -15.37
N ARG A 129 2.11 3.95 -14.28
CA ARG A 129 2.88 5.16 -14.02
C ARG A 129 4.16 4.92 -13.24
N CYS A 130 4.12 4.00 -12.27
CA CYS A 130 5.21 3.72 -11.37
C CYS A 130 6.31 2.88 -12.05
N LEU A 131 5.92 1.85 -12.80
CA LEU A 131 6.89 0.88 -13.35
C LEU A 131 7.99 1.49 -14.24
N PRO A 132 7.73 2.52 -15.08
CA PRO A 132 8.79 3.16 -15.87
C PRO A 132 9.75 4.03 -15.06
N ASP A 133 9.39 4.39 -13.83
CA ASP A 133 10.17 5.31 -12.99
C ASP A 133 11.15 4.53 -12.09
N PRO A 134 12.49 4.67 -12.27
CA PRO A 134 13.47 3.98 -11.44
C PRO A 134 13.49 4.43 -9.98
N ASP A 135 12.94 5.60 -9.68
CA ASP A 135 12.81 6.12 -8.30
C ASP A 135 11.54 5.61 -7.61
N CYS A 136 10.69 4.90 -8.33
CA CYS A 136 9.52 4.27 -7.77
C CYS A 136 9.84 2.88 -7.21
N SER A 137 9.10 2.45 -6.21
CA SER A 137 9.17 1.09 -5.66
C SER A 137 7.80 0.45 -5.62
N VAL A 138 7.74 -0.82 -5.96
CA VAL A 138 6.55 -1.66 -5.82
C VAL A 138 6.83 -2.70 -4.75
N ILE A 139 6.00 -2.73 -3.70
CA ILE A 139 6.14 -3.66 -2.58
C ILE A 139 5.00 -4.67 -2.66
N VAL A 140 5.33 -5.94 -2.87
CA VAL A 140 4.35 -7.02 -2.98
C VAL A 140 4.30 -7.79 -1.66
N THR A 141 3.24 -7.61 -0.89
CA THR A 141 3.11 -8.19 0.46
C THR A 141 2.22 -9.43 0.53
N GLY A 142 1.64 -9.84 -0.59
CA GLY A 142 0.73 -10.97 -0.67
C GLY A 142 1.15 -12.03 -1.67
N TYR A 143 0.54 -13.22 -1.55
CA TYR A 143 0.70 -14.28 -2.54
C TYR A 143 0.31 -13.79 -3.94
N GLN A 144 1.08 -14.19 -4.93
CA GLN A 144 0.81 -13.90 -6.34
C GLN A 144 0.58 -15.22 -7.09
N GLY A 145 -0.62 -15.40 -7.60
CA GLY A 145 -1.00 -16.59 -8.37
C GLY A 145 -0.28 -16.69 -9.70
N GLU A 146 -0.03 -17.90 -10.17
CA GLU A 146 0.54 -18.15 -11.50
C GLU A 146 -0.29 -17.46 -12.59
N GLY A 147 0.39 -16.90 -13.60
CA GLY A 147 -0.24 -16.20 -14.71
C GLY A 147 -0.67 -14.77 -14.42
N THR A 148 -0.70 -14.33 -13.16
CA THR A 148 -1.11 -12.97 -12.80
C THR A 148 -0.02 -11.93 -13.12
N LEU A 149 -0.44 -10.68 -13.30
CA LEU A 149 0.47 -9.56 -13.52
C LEU A 149 1.40 -9.35 -12.31
N GLY A 150 0.87 -9.50 -11.10
CA GLY A 150 1.68 -9.42 -9.88
C GLY A 150 2.72 -10.52 -9.78
N ARG A 151 2.41 -11.75 -10.22
CA ARG A 151 3.37 -12.84 -10.29
C ARG A 151 4.52 -12.52 -11.26
N ARG A 152 4.20 -12.02 -12.44
CA ARG A 152 5.18 -11.62 -13.43
C ARG A 152 6.10 -10.52 -12.93
N LEU A 153 5.58 -9.56 -12.14
CA LEU A 153 6.39 -8.55 -11.48
C LEU A 153 7.41 -9.17 -10.51
N VAL A 154 6.95 -10.09 -9.65
CA VAL A 154 7.81 -10.78 -8.67
C VAL A 154 8.86 -11.65 -9.36
N ASP A 155 8.54 -12.26 -10.50
CA ASP A 155 9.46 -13.06 -11.31
C ASP A 155 10.49 -12.18 -12.07
N GLY A 156 10.41 -10.86 -11.97
CA GLY A 156 11.39 -9.94 -12.53
C GLY A 156 11.28 -9.72 -14.03
N VAL A 157 10.08 -9.79 -14.61
CA VAL A 157 9.85 -9.53 -16.04
C VAL A 157 10.18 -8.08 -16.36
N GLY A 158 11.03 -7.84 -17.35
CA GLY A 158 11.44 -6.49 -17.75
C GLY A 158 10.35 -5.66 -18.46
N ARG A 159 9.27 -6.28 -18.91
CA ARG A 159 8.14 -5.62 -19.59
C ARG A 159 6.82 -6.27 -19.26
N LEU A 160 5.78 -5.44 -19.09
CA LEU A 160 4.41 -5.87 -18.82
C LEU A 160 3.43 -5.15 -19.71
N THR A 161 2.32 -5.82 -20.03
CA THR A 161 1.20 -5.19 -20.75
C THR A 161 0.14 -4.78 -19.73
N ILE A 162 -0.15 -3.48 -19.63
CA ILE A 162 -1.19 -2.92 -18.77
C ILE A 162 -2.08 -2.02 -19.63
N HIS A 163 -3.38 -2.22 -19.58
CA HIS A 163 -4.36 -1.51 -20.43
C HIS A 163 -4.00 -1.56 -21.93
N GLY A 164 -3.49 -2.70 -22.41
CA GLY A 164 -3.09 -2.91 -23.80
C GLY A 164 -1.78 -2.21 -24.22
N LYS A 165 -1.07 -1.55 -23.29
CA LYS A 165 0.21 -0.88 -23.53
C LYS A 165 1.35 -1.65 -22.92
N VAL A 166 2.45 -1.80 -23.68
CA VAL A 166 3.68 -2.39 -23.17
C VAL A 166 4.40 -1.35 -22.31
N ILE A 167 4.71 -1.72 -21.08
CA ILE A 167 5.33 -0.88 -20.05
C ILE A 167 6.66 -1.51 -19.65
N ASP A 168 7.75 -0.73 -19.70
CA ASP A 168 9.05 -1.16 -19.19
C ASP A 168 9.03 -1.15 -17.64
N VAL A 169 9.64 -2.17 -17.03
CA VAL A 169 9.77 -2.28 -15.57
C VAL A 169 11.16 -1.79 -15.18
N ARG A 170 11.24 -0.56 -14.69
CA ARG A 170 12.45 0.07 -14.15
C ARG A 170 12.37 0.30 -12.65
N ALA A 171 11.14 0.34 -12.12
CA ALA A 171 10.89 0.44 -10.69
C ALA A 171 11.50 -0.74 -9.93
N LYS A 172 11.85 -0.50 -8.67
CA LYS A 172 12.30 -1.57 -7.77
C LYS A 172 11.09 -2.38 -7.31
N VAL A 173 11.15 -3.71 -7.47
CA VAL A 173 10.10 -4.63 -7.00
C VAL A 173 10.65 -5.40 -5.80
N HIS A 174 9.85 -5.44 -4.70
CA HIS A 174 10.22 -6.03 -3.41
C HIS A 174 9.18 -7.03 -2.94
#